data_19fac7991ff7017c664c80df4c808f6d
#
_entry.id   19fac7991ff7017c664c80df4c808f6d
#
_cell.length_a   1.000
_cell.length_b   1.000
_cell.length_c   1.000
_cell.angle_alpha   90.00
_cell.angle_beta   90.00
_cell.angle_gamma   90.00
#
_symmetry.space_group_name_H-M   'P 1'
#
loop_
_entity.id
_entity.type
_entity.pdbx_description
1 polymer ?
#
loop_
_entity_poly.entity_id
_entity_poly.type
_entity_poly.pdbx_seq_one_letter_code
_entity_poly.pdbx_strand_id
1 'polypeptide(L)'
;FPALFVTIACGAISGFHSLVGSGTTSKQLDNEKNARPIAYGGMLIECALAIVSLCAVGYIWSRYADGTTVVPTAVFATGISEMVATIPGLGGSTHVLYSLLVLTVSVFCLTSLDTATRLARYMFQEFWLEPGQTYKEATGYKAVLTNPVVSTVITVVLGIGLGLTGYSKIWPLFGASNQLLAAIGLLAVATWLGTVSYTHLR
;
A
#
# COMPACT_ATOMS: atom_id res chain seq x y z
N PHE A 1 -17.71 19.48 -3.00
CA PHE A 1 -18.14 18.09 -2.80
C PHE A 1 -17.25 17.08 -3.56
N PRO A 2 -16.85 17.30 -4.84
CA PRO A 2 -15.97 16.35 -5.55
C PRO A 2 -14.61 16.14 -4.89
N ALA A 3 -13.95 17.21 -4.42
CA ALA A 3 -12.65 17.13 -3.78
C ALA A 3 -12.68 16.29 -2.48
N LEU A 4 -13.71 16.46 -1.66
CA LEU A 4 -13.91 15.67 -0.44
C LEU A 4 -14.12 14.18 -0.78
N PHE A 5 -14.94 13.91 -1.79
CA PHE A 5 -15.16 12.54 -2.25
C PHE A 5 -13.87 11.87 -2.73
N VAL A 6 -13.07 12.60 -3.52
CA VAL A 6 -11.77 12.10 -4.00
C VAL A 6 -10.81 11.79 -2.85
N THR A 7 -10.78 12.66 -1.81
CA THR A 7 -9.94 12.45 -0.63
C THR A 7 -10.34 11.19 0.15
N ILE A 8 -11.64 10.97 0.35
CA ILE A 8 -12.15 9.77 1.01
C ILE A 8 -11.92 8.52 0.13
N ALA A 9 -12.19 8.62 -1.17
CA ALA A 9 -11.98 7.53 -2.11
C ALA A 9 -10.50 7.12 -2.23
N CYS A 10 -9.55 8.05 -2.04
CA CYS A 10 -8.12 7.75 -2.03
C CYS A 10 -7.73 6.76 -0.92
N GLY A 11 -8.41 6.80 0.23
CA GLY A 11 -8.23 5.82 1.30
C GLY A 11 -8.93 4.49 1.05
N ALA A 12 -10.02 4.49 0.26
CA ALA A 12 -10.82 3.29 -0.01
C ALA A 12 -10.35 2.53 -1.26
N ILE A 13 -9.79 3.24 -2.25
CA ILE A 13 -9.40 2.70 -3.55
C ILE A 13 -7.91 2.98 -3.77
N SER A 14 -7.09 1.93 -3.76
CA SER A 14 -5.65 2.05 -3.93
C SER A 14 -5.17 1.49 -5.27
N GLY A 15 -4.54 2.35 -6.06
CA GLY A 15 -3.85 1.94 -7.29
C GLY A 15 -2.63 1.07 -7.00
N PHE A 16 -1.94 1.31 -5.89
CA PHE A 16 -0.83 0.45 -5.44
C PHE A 16 -1.31 -0.98 -5.19
N HIS A 17 -2.45 -1.18 -4.54
CA HIS A 17 -3.00 -2.52 -4.31
C HIS A 17 -3.42 -3.21 -5.61
N SER A 18 -3.86 -2.48 -6.64
CA SER A 18 -4.14 -3.08 -7.95
C SER A 18 -2.87 -3.63 -8.61
N LEU A 19 -1.74 -2.92 -8.48
CA LEU A 19 -0.44 -3.39 -8.96
C LEU A 19 0.10 -4.57 -8.14
N VAL A 20 -0.05 -4.54 -6.82
CA VAL A 20 0.35 -5.65 -5.93
C VAL A 20 -0.50 -6.88 -6.23
N GLY A 21 -1.81 -6.72 -6.37
CA GLY A 21 -2.74 -7.80 -6.68
C GLY A 21 -2.39 -8.50 -8.00
N SER A 22 -2.17 -7.75 -9.07
CA SER A 22 -1.83 -8.29 -10.39
C SER A 22 -0.37 -8.73 -10.52
N GLY A 23 0.56 -7.99 -9.89
CA GLY A 23 2.01 -8.20 -10.06
C GLY A 23 2.63 -9.26 -9.16
N THR A 24 2.10 -9.42 -7.94
CA THR A 24 2.68 -10.33 -6.93
C THR A 24 1.69 -11.33 -6.37
N THR A 25 0.55 -10.87 -5.83
CA THR A 25 -0.40 -11.74 -5.12
C THR A 25 -1.00 -12.81 -6.02
N SER A 26 -1.41 -12.45 -7.23
CA SER A 26 -1.96 -13.39 -8.22
C SER A 26 -0.97 -14.51 -8.60
N LYS A 27 0.33 -14.20 -8.57
CA LYS A 27 1.40 -15.16 -8.88
C LYS A 27 1.77 -16.07 -7.70
N GLN A 28 1.32 -15.73 -6.49
CA GLN A 28 1.58 -16.48 -5.27
C GLN A 28 0.41 -17.38 -4.86
N LEU A 29 -0.74 -17.23 -5.52
CA LEU A 29 -1.89 -18.10 -5.28
C LEU A 29 -1.64 -19.48 -5.89
N ASP A 30 -1.76 -20.50 -5.06
CA ASP A 30 -1.68 -21.90 -5.45
C ASP A 30 -2.99 -22.42 -6.07
N ASN A 31 -4.13 -21.82 -5.68
CA ASN A 31 -5.45 -22.20 -6.14
C ASN A 31 -6.37 -20.96 -6.25
N GLU A 32 -7.11 -20.87 -7.35
CA GLU A 32 -8.07 -19.78 -7.58
C GLU A 32 -9.15 -19.67 -6.50
N LYS A 33 -9.54 -20.79 -5.87
CA LYS A 33 -10.51 -20.80 -4.76
C LYS A 33 -10.06 -19.97 -3.57
N ASN A 34 -8.73 -19.82 -3.40
CA ASN A 34 -8.14 -19.04 -2.32
C ASN A 34 -8.14 -17.53 -2.62
N ALA A 35 -8.39 -17.11 -3.86
CA ALA A 35 -8.42 -15.71 -4.23
C ALA A 35 -9.47 -14.92 -3.43
N ARG A 36 -10.68 -15.48 -3.32
CA ARG A 36 -11.77 -14.81 -2.60
C ARG A 36 -11.51 -14.65 -1.09
N PRO A 37 -11.16 -15.67 -0.31
CA PRO A 37 -10.87 -15.50 1.11
C PRO A 37 -9.65 -14.61 1.35
N ILE A 38 -8.62 -14.65 0.51
CA ILE A 38 -7.43 -13.82 0.67
C ILE A 38 -7.75 -12.35 0.34
N ALA A 39 -8.33 -12.07 -0.83
CA ALA A 39 -8.59 -10.70 -1.25
C ALA A 39 -9.72 -10.06 -0.43
N TYR A 40 -10.87 -10.71 -0.34
CA TYR A 40 -12.04 -10.18 0.37
C TYR A 40 -11.84 -10.21 1.89
N GLY A 41 -11.26 -11.29 2.42
CA GLY A 41 -10.93 -11.38 3.84
C GLY A 41 -9.91 -10.31 4.28
N GLY A 42 -8.87 -10.10 3.48
CA GLY A 42 -7.90 -9.01 3.69
C GLY A 42 -8.56 -7.64 3.71
N MET A 43 -9.44 -7.37 2.75
CA MET A 43 -10.21 -6.12 2.70
C MET A 43 -11.08 -5.90 3.95
N LEU A 44 -11.73 -6.94 4.48
CA LEU A 44 -12.54 -6.82 5.70
C LEU A 44 -11.70 -6.51 6.93
N ILE A 45 -10.51 -7.11 7.05
CA ILE A 45 -9.56 -6.83 8.14
C ILE A 45 -9.07 -5.38 8.03
N GLU A 46 -8.78 -4.92 6.82
CA GLU A 46 -8.36 -3.54 6.57
C GLU A 46 -9.48 -2.53 6.92
N CYS A 47 -10.74 -2.84 6.61
CA CYS A 47 -11.89 -2.03 7.02
C CYS A 47 -12.01 -1.94 8.55
N ALA A 48 -11.82 -3.05 9.26
CA ALA A 48 -11.82 -3.04 10.73
C ALA A 48 -10.69 -2.18 11.29
N LEU A 49 -9.48 -2.28 10.72
CA LEU A 49 -8.35 -1.44 11.09
C LEU A 49 -8.62 0.05 10.83
N ALA A 50 -9.27 0.38 9.71
CA ALA A 50 -9.65 1.76 9.40
C ALA A 50 -10.61 2.35 10.43
N ILE A 51 -11.60 1.58 10.91
CA ILE A 51 -12.52 2.00 11.97
C ILE A 51 -11.76 2.24 13.27
N VAL A 52 -10.86 1.34 13.66
CA VAL A 52 -10.02 1.51 14.86
C VAL A 52 -9.14 2.75 14.74
N SER A 53 -8.57 3.00 13.59
CA SER A 53 -7.75 4.20 13.33
C SER A 53 -8.58 5.48 13.45
N LEU A 54 -9.81 5.48 12.92
CA LEU A 54 -10.73 6.61 13.05
C LEU A 54 -11.09 6.89 14.52
N CYS A 55 -11.35 5.85 15.30
CA CYS A 55 -11.60 5.97 16.73
C CYS A 55 -10.37 6.54 17.46
N ALA A 56 -9.18 6.08 17.12
CA ALA A 56 -7.94 6.57 17.72
C ALA A 56 -7.73 8.06 17.47
N VAL A 57 -7.93 8.53 16.23
CA VAL A 57 -7.85 9.96 15.88
C VAL A 57 -8.93 10.76 16.63
N GLY A 58 -10.16 10.24 16.67
CA GLY A 58 -11.26 10.89 17.41
C GLY A 58 -10.98 11.05 18.89
N TYR A 59 -10.34 10.05 19.51
CA TYR A 59 -10.00 10.09 20.93
C TYR A 59 -8.97 11.17 21.28
N ILE A 60 -7.97 11.36 20.44
CA ILE A 60 -6.91 12.39 20.63
C ILE A 60 -7.13 13.64 19.79
N TRP A 61 -8.37 13.88 19.32
CA TRP A 61 -8.68 14.96 18.37
C TRP A 61 -8.16 16.33 18.79
N SER A 62 -8.26 16.71 20.07
CA SER A 62 -7.76 17.99 20.57
C SER A 62 -6.25 18.16 20.29
N ARG A 63 -5.45 17.15 20.61
CA ARG A 63 -4.00 17.18 20.40
C ARG A 63 -3.62 17.12 18.91
N TYR A 64 -4.41 16.45 18.12
CA TYR A 64 -4.22 16.41 16.67
C TYR A 64 -4.53 17.78 16.03
N ALA A 65 -5.64 18.39 16.43
CA ALA A 65 -6.07 19.71 15.95
C ALA A 65 -5.09 20.84 16.36
N ASP A 66 -4.53 20.75 17.56
CA ASP A 66 -3.51 21.71 18.07
C ASP A 66 -2.11 21.50 17.46
N GLY A 67 -1.94 20.49 16.60
CA GLY A 67 -0.65 20.21 15.95
C GLY A 67 0.40 19.56 16.87
N THR A 68 0.04 19.17 18.10
CA THR A 68 0.97 18.57 19.06
C THR A 68 1.35 17.13 18.67
N THR A 69 0.41 16.39 18.08
CA THR A 69 0.61 15.02 17.66
C THR A 69 0.07 14.87 16.23
N VAL A 70 0.93 15.04 15.23
CA VAL A 70 0.56 15.03 13.80
C VAL A 70 1.17 13.86 13.03
N VAL A 71 2.16 13.17 13.59
CA VAL A 71 2.80 12.03 12.94
C VAL A 71 1.83 10.84 12.94
N PRO A 72 1.44 10.27 11.79
CA PRO A 72 0.40 9.24 11.72
C PRO A 72 0.62 8.05 12.64
N THR A 73 1.85 7.55 12.74
CA THR A 73 2.21 6.43 13.64
C THR A 73 1.97 6.78 15.10
N ALA A 74 2.37 8.00 15.51
CA ALA A 74 2.19 8.47 16.88
C ALA A 74 0.70 8.69 17.20
N VAL A 75 -0.07 9.25 16.25
CA VAL A 75 -1.52 9.44 16.38
C VAL A 75 -2.21 8.09 16.64
N PHE A 76 -1.92 7.10 15.81
CA PHE A 76 -2.48 5.76 15.92
C PHE A 76 -2.10 5.08 17.26
N ALA A 77 -0.80 5.06 17.58
CA ALA A 77 -0.29 4.40 18.77
C ALA A 77 -0.76 5.07 20.06
N THR A 78 -0.75 6.41 20.13
CA THR A 78 -1.23 7.16 21.29
C THR A 78 -2.72 6.98 21.47
N GLY A 79 -3.52 7.17 20.42
CA GLY A 79 -4.95 7.04 20.48
C GLY A 79 -5.41 5.68 21.01
N ILE A 80 -4.88 4.60 20.46
CA ILE A 80 -5.24 3.23 20.89
C ILE A 80 -4.72 2.94 22.30
N SER A 81 -3.47 3.28 22.61
CA SER A 81 -2.90 2.97 23.93
C SER A 81 -3.64 3.68 25.07
N GLU A 82 -4.07 4.91 24.85
CA GLU A 82 -4.85 5.66 25.84
C GLU A 82 -6.32 5.19 25.92
N MET A 83 -6.94 4.84 24.78
CA MET A 83 -8.27 4.21 24.81
C MET A 83 -8.27 2.92 25.63
N VAL A 84 -7.28 2.07 25.44
CA VAL A 84 -7.16 0.82 26.24
C VAL A 84 -6.88 1.10 27.69
N ALA A 85 -6.13 2.15 28.01
CA ALA A 85 -5.85 2.56 29.38
C ALA A 85 -7.10 2.98 30.18
N THR A 86 -8.21 3.33 29.50
CA THR A 86 -9.48 3.63 30.16
C THR A 86 -10.17 2.38 30.73
N ILE A 87 -9.76 1.19 30.29
CA ILE A 87 -10.30 -0.08 30.77
C ILE A 87 -9.75 -0.35 32.19
N PRO A 88 -10.60 -0.58 33.19
CA PRO A 88 -10.15 -0.88 34.55
C PRO A 88 -9.18 -2.07 34.60
N GLY A 89 -8.02 -1.85 35.19
CA GLY A 89 -6.96 -2.88 35.30
C GLY A 89 -5.87 -2.80 34.22
N LEU A 90 -6.06 -2.06 33.12
CA LEU A 90 -5.08 -1.95 32.02
C LEU A 90 -4.33 -0.59 31.99
N GLY A 91 -4.62 0.33 32.88
CA GLY A 91 -4.01 1.66 32.91
C GLY A 91 -2.49 1.70 33.04
N GLY A 92 -1.87 0.66 33.65
CA GLY A 92 -0.41 0.56 33.77
C GLY A 92 0.31 0.07 32.50
N SER A 93 -0.41 -0.41 31.50
CA SER A 93 0.17 -1.02 30.28
C SER A 93 0.30 -0.05 29.10
N THR A 94 -0.07 1.22 29.26
CA THR A 94 -0.10 2.23 28.19
C THR A 94 1.24 2.33 27.44
N HIS A 95 2.35 2.37 28.18
CA HIS A 95 3.68 2.52 27.59
C HIS A 95 4.11 1.29 26.79
N VAL A 96 3.79 0.10 27.30
CA VAL A 96 4.09 -1.16 26.63
C VAL A 96 3.25 -1.28 25.37
N LEU A 97 1.96 -0.98 25.45
CA LEU A 97 1.05 -1.02 24.32
C LEU A 97 1.42 -0.01 23.23
N TYR A 98 1.79 1.21 23.61
CA TYR A 98 2.31 2.21 22.67
C TYR A 98 3.52 1.67 21.90
N SER A 99 4.50 1.12 22.63
CA SER A 99 5.72 0.58 22.01
C SER A 99 5.43 -0.58 21.07
N LEU A 100 4.52 -1.49 21.45
CA LEU A 100 4.08 -2.60 20.61
C LEU A 100 3.37 -2.10 19.34
N LEU A 101 2.51 -1.09 19.46
CA LEU A 101 1.81 -0.52 18.31
C LEU A 101 2.76 0.17 17.33
N VAL A 102 3.73 0.94 17.83
CA VAL A 102 4.78 1.55 16.99
C VAL A 102 5.61 0.48 16.28
N LEU A 103 5.98 -0.60 16.99
CA LEU A 103 6.70 -1.71 16.39
C LEU A 103 5.86 -2.40 15.31
N THR A 104 4.58 -2.64 15.57
CA THR A 104 3.64 -3.25 14.61
C THR A 104 3.53 -2.42 13.33
N VAL A 105 3.36 -1.10 13.45
CA VAL A 105 3.33 -0.21 12.29
C VAL A 105 4.67 -0.23 11.53
N SER A 106 5.79 -0.28 12.25
CA SER A 106 7.11 -0.36 11.62
C SER A 106 7.30 -1.64 10.82
N VAL A 107 6.87 -2.79 11.35
CA VAL A 107 6.90 -4.07 10.63
C VAL A 107 5.97 -4.06 9.42
N PHE A 108 4.79 -3.48 9.55
CA PHE A 108 3.86 -3.27 8.42
C PHE A 108 4.50 -2.44 7.30
N CYS A 109 5.14 -1.32 7.64
CA CYS A 109 5.85 -0.50 6.67
C CYS A 109 6.99 -1.27 5.99
N LEU A 110 7.73 -2.10 6.74
CA LEU A 110 8.82 -2.91 6.20
C LEU A 110 8.32 -3.94 5.18
N THR A 111 7.22 -4.63 5.46
CA THR A 111 6.63 -5.61 4.53
C THR A 111 6.12 -4.94 3.26
N SER A 112 5.51 -3.75 3.37
CA SER A 112 5.06 -2.95 2.23
C SER A 112 6.23 -2.47 1.38
N LEU A 113 7.34 -2.07 2.02
CA LEU A 113 8.57 -1.65 1.35
C LEU A 113 9.21 -2.79 0.55
N ASP A 114 9.26 -4.01 1.09
CA ASP A 114 9.76 -5.20 0.37
C ASP A 114 8.95 -5.43 -0.92
N THR A 115 7.62 -5.40 -0.82
CA THR A 115 6.73 -5.58 -1.96
C THR A 115 6.88 -4.46 -2.98
N ALA A 116 6.96 -3.20 -2.54
CA ALA A 116 7.16 -2.03 -3.40
C ALA A 116 8.51 -2.09 -4.15
N THR A 117 9.57 -2.50 -3.47
CA THR A 117 10.91 -2.66 -4.06
C THR A 117 10.91 -3.74 -5.14
N ARG A 118 10.24 -4.86 -4.88
CA ARG A 118 10.08 -5.96 -5.84
C ARG A 118 9.32 -5.50 -7.09
N LEU A 119 8.21 -4.79 -6.88
CA LEU A 119 7.38 -4.27 -7.96
C LEU A 119 8.14 -3.23 -8.80
N ALA A 120 8.81 -2.28 -8.15
CA ALA A 120 9.62 -1.27 -8.80
C ALA A 120 10.73 -1.89 -9.67
N ARG A 121 11.40 -2.93 -9.15
CA ARG A 121 12.38 -3.71 -9.91
C ARG A 121 11.76 -4.34 -11.16
N TYR A 122 10.61 -4.99 -11.05
CA TYR A 122 9.95 -5.61 -12.19
C TYR A 122 9.57 -4.58 -13.24
N MET A 123 8.95 -3.47 -12.85
CA MET A 123 8.60 -2.38 -13.76
C MET A 123 9.83 -1.80 -14.45
N PHE A 124 10.93 -1.61 -13.73
CA PHE A 124 12.19 -1.13 -14.28
C PHE A 124 12.79 -2.11 -15.31
N GLN A 125 12.75 -3.41 -15.01
CA GLN A 125 13.21 -4.44 -15.93
C GLN A 125 12.36 -4.50 -17.21
N GLU A 126 11.02 -4.50 -17.05
CA GLU A 126 10.07 -4.53 -18.17
C GLU A 126 10.21 -3.32 -19.10
N PHE A 127 10.61 -2.16 -18.57
CA PHE A 127 10.85 -0.96 -19.40
C PHE A 127 11.97 -1.16 -20.44
N TRP A 128 12.95 -2.01 -20.14
CA TRP A 128 14.10 -2.27 -21.03
C TRP A 128 13.95 -3.52 -21.89
N LEU A 129 13.02 -4.40 -21.55
CA LEU A 129 12.75 -5.66 -22.22
C LEU A 129 11.67 -5.50 -23.30
N GLU A 130 11.76 -6.32 -24.34
CA GLU A 130 10.69 -6.44 -25.32
C GLU A 130 9.56 -7.35 -24.80
N PRO A 131 8.31 -7.18 -25.26
CA PRO A 131 7.21 -8.01 -24.84
C PRO A 131 7.50 -9.51 -25.00
N GLY A 132 7.43 -10.26 -23.89
CA GLY A 132 7.70 -11.70 -23.87
C GLY A 132 9.17 -12.08 -23.68
N GLN A 133 10.09 -11.13 -23.63
CA GLN A 133 11.52 -11.38 -23.40
C GLN A 133 11.84 -11.51 -21.91
N THR A 134 12.66 -12.49 -21.56
CA THR A 134 13.15 -12.68 -20.19
C THR A 134 14.47 -11.93 -19.98
N TYR A 135 14.74 -11.48 -18.76
CA TYR A 135 16.00 -10.80 -18.42
C TYR A 135 17.27 -11.60 -18.75
N LYS A 136 17.17 -12.94 -18.85
CA LYS A 136 18.27 -13.84 -19.23
C LYS A 136 18.62 -13.78 -20.72
N GLU A 137 17.69 -13.33 -21.55
CA GLU A 137 17.82 -13.25 -23.02
C GLU A 137 18.29 -11.86 -23.46
N ALA A 138 18.36 -10.91 -22.53
CA ALA A 138 18.83 -9.56 -22.80
C ALA A 138 20.32 -9.56 -23.14
N THR A 139 20.72 -8.79 -24.14
CA THR A 139 22.11 -8.67 -24.61
C THR A 139 22.65 -7.24 -24.48
N GLY A 140 23.97 -7.12 -24.36
CA GLY A 140 24.63 -5.82 -24.26
C GLY A 140 24.31 -5.06 -22.99
N TYR A 141 24.12 -3.73 -23.09
CA TYR A 141 23.82 -2.87 -21.94
C TYR A 141 22.47 -3.21 -21.26
N LYS A 142 21.50 -3.72 -22.03
CA LYS A 142 20.21 -4.16 -21.50
C LYS A 142 20.38 -5.30 -20.49
N ALA A 143 21.30 -6.24 -20.73
CA ALA A 143 21.58 -7.35 -19.81
C ALA A 143 22.09 -6.85 -18.44
N VAL A 144 22.84 -5.76 -18.42
CA VAL A 144 23.31 -5.16 -17.16
C VAL A 144 22.16 -4.47 -16.41
N LEU A 145 21.35 -3.68 -17.12
CA LEU A 145 20.24 -2.93 -16.52
C LEU A 145 19.10 -3.84 -16.04
N THR A 146 18.85 -4.94 -16.75
CA THR A 146 17.81 -5.90 -16.38
C THR A 146 18.28 -6.95 -15.37
N ASN A 147 19.58 -6.95 -15.00
CA ASN A 147 20.07 -7.81 -13.92
C ASN A 147 19.31 -7.52 -12.62
N PRO A 148 18.76 -8.54 -11.93
CA PRO A 148 17.95 -8.33 -10.72
C PRO A 148 18.64 -7.52 -9.62
N VAL A 149 19.95 -7.68 -9.46
CA VAL A 149 20.72 -6.94 -8.45
C VAL A 149 20.88 -5.49 -8.85
N VAL A 150 21.30 -5.23 -10.09
CA VAL A 150 21.55 -3.87 -10.60
C VAL A 150 20.25 -3.06 -10.63
N SER A 151 19.16 -3.64 -11.14
CA SER A 151 17.86 -2.98 -11.17
C SER A 151 17.32 -2.70 -9.77
N THR A 152 17.54 -3.59 -8.80
CA THR A 152 17.17 -3.33 -7.39
C THR A 152 17.98 -2.18 -6.82
N VAL A 153 19.28 -2.15 -7.01
CA VAL A 153 20.14 -1.06 -6.51
C VAL A 153 19.72 0.27 -7.10
N ILE A 154 19.49 0.32 -8.41
CA ILE A 154 19.04 1.56 -9.09
C ILE A 154 17.71 2.04 -8.52
N THR A 155 16.71 1.16 -8.41
CA THR A 155 15.38 1.54 -7.91
C THR A 155 15.41 1.96 -6.44
N VAL A 156 16.23 1.32 -5.61
CA VAL A 156 16.40 1.69 -4.19
C VAL A 156 17.11 3.04 -4.07
N VAL A 157 18.18 3.28 -4.83
CA VAL A 157 18.89 4.57 -4.81
C VAL A 157 17.98 5.71 -5.24
N LEU A 158 17.19 5.50 -6.31
CA LEU A 158 16.19 6.49 -6.74
C LEU A 158 15.12 6.73 -5.65
N GLY A 159 14.64 5.67 -5.01
CA GLY A 159 13.69 5.76 -3.90
C GLY A 159 14.24 6.52 -2.71
N ILE A 160 15.48 6.26 -2.31
CA ILE A 160 16.16 7.01 -1.24
C ILE A 160 16.33 8.47 -1.63
N GLY A 161 16.77 8.76 -2.86
CA GLY A 161 16.91 10.11 -3.36
C GLY A 161 15.62 10.90 -3.30
N LEU A 162 14.49 10.29 -3.71
CA LEU A 162 13.17 10.88 -3.55
C LEU A 162 12.80 11.07 -2.07
N GLY A 163 13.05 10.07 -1.22
CA GLY A 163 12.75 10.14 0.21
C GLY A 163 13.45 11.28 0.92
N LEU A 164 14.70 11.58 0.53
CA LEU A 164 15.49 12.70 1.10
C LEU A 164 14.91 14.08 0.76
N THR A 165 14.08 14.21 -0.27
CA THR A 165 13.38 15.48 -0.58
C THR A 165 12.26 15.81 0.41
N GLY A 166 11.90 14.89 1.28
CA GLY A 166 10.86 15.00 2.28
C GLY A 166 9.50 14.47 1.80
N TYR A 167 8.94 13.54 2.57
CA TYR A 167 7.71 12.85 2.20
C TYR A 167 6.52 13.79 1.97
N SER A 168 6.43 14.89 2.70
CA SER A 168 5.34 15.86 2.58
C SER A 168 5.26 16.53 1.21
N LYS A 169 6.40 16.66 0.50
CA LYS A 169 6.43 17.20 -0.87
C LYS A 169 6.00 16.17 -1.91
N ILE A 170 6.30 14.90 -1.66
CA ILE A 170 6.00 13.80 -2.60
C ILE A 170 4.58 13.30 -2.41
N TRP A 171 4.02 13.44 -1.21
CA TRP A 171 2.71 12.89 -0.86
C TRP A 171 1.56 13.30 -1.79
N PRO A 172 1.41 14.57 -2.20
CA PRO A 172 0.37 14.96 -3.16
C PRO A 172 0.53 14.29 -4.54
N LEU A 173 1.78 14.17 -5.01
CA LEU A 173 2.08 13.49 -6.27
C LEU A 173 1.79 11.99 -6.18
N PHE A 174 2.18 11.36 -5.08
CA PHE A 174 1.86 9.97 -4.80
C PHE A 174 0.34 9.73 -4.77
N GLY A 175 -0.41 10.59 -4.08
CA GLY A 175 -1.87 10.49 -4.02
C GLY A 175 -2.53 10.58 -5.40
N ALA A 176 -2.13 11.54 -6.22
CA ALA A 176 -2.64 11.70 -7.59
C ALA A 176 -2.31 10.49 -8.48
N SER A 177 -1.08 10.00 -8.43
CA SER A 177 -0.64 8.82 -9.19
C SER A 177 -1.37 7.55 -8.74
N ASN A 178 -1.59 7.39 -7.44
CA ASN A 178 -2.32 6.26 -6.87
C ASN A 178 -3.79 6.23 -7.35
N GLN A 179 -4.45 7.39 -7.41
CA GLN A 179 -5.82 7.51 -7.91
C GLN A 179 -5.90 7.22 -9.42
N LEU A 180 -4.94 7.70 -10.20
CA LEU A 180 -4.87 7.42 -11.63
C LEU A 180 -4.72 5.92 -11.89
N LEU A 181 -3.81 5.26 -11.18
CA LEU A 181 -3.62 3.82 -11.28
C LEU A 181 -4.87 3.04 -10.86
N ALA A 182 -5.57 3.49 -9.82
CA ALA A 182 -6.84 2.89 -9.40
C ALA A 182 -7.91 3.00 -10.48
N ALA A 183 -8.02 4.15 -11.13
CA ALA A 183 -8.97 4.36 -12.23
C ALA A 183 -8.65 3.44 -13.43
N ILE A 184 -7.38 3.30 -13.80
CA ILE A 184 -6.95 2.38 -14.87
C ILE A 184 -7.26 0.93 -14.50
N GLY A 185 -6.98 0.52 -13.25
CA GLY A 185 -7.30 -0.81 -12.75
C GLY A 185 -8.80 -1.12 -12.80
N LEU A 186 -9.65 -0.17 -12.38
CA LEU A 186 -11.11 -0.33 -12.45
C LEU A 186 -11.62 -0.40 -13.89
N LEU A 187 -11.05 0.37 -14.81
CA LEU A 187 -11.38 0.28 -16.24
C LEU A 187 -11.00 -1.08 -16.82
N ALA A 188 -9.83 -1.61 -16.47
CA ALA A 188 -9.41 -2.94 -16.89
C ALA A 188 -10.36 -4.03 -16.39
N VAL A 189 -10.76 -3.98 -15.11
CA VAL A 189 -11.75 -4.92 -14.53
C VAL A 189 -13.12 -4.77 -15.20
N ALA A 190 -13.59 -3.55 -15.43
CA ALA A 190 -14.87 -3.31 -16.09
C ALA A 190 -14.89 -3.86 -17.53
N THR A 191 -13.80 -3.68 -18.27
CA THR A 191 -13.65 -4.23 -19.63
C THR A 191 -13.67 -5.75 -19.59
N TRP A 192 -12.93 -6.36 -18.65
CA TRP A 192 -12.90 -7.82 -18.50
C TRP A 192 -14.28 -8.39 -18.14
N LEU A 193 -15.00 -7.76 -17.18
CA LEU A 193 -16.35 -8.17 -16.81
C LEU A 193 -17.32 -8.06 -18.00
N GLY A 194 -17.20 -7.02 -18.81
CA GLY A 194 -17.99 -6.87 -20.04
C GLY A 194 -17.75 -8.01 -21.02
N THR A 195 -16.50 -8.42 -21.24
CA THR A 195 -16.17 -9.53 -22.14
C THR A 195 -16.66 -10.87 -21.61
N VAL A 196 -16.50 -11.13 -20.30
CA VAL A 196 -16.98 -12.38 -19.67
C VAL A 196 -18.49 -12.47 -19.67
N SER A 197 -19.21 -11.37 -19.43
CA SER A 197 -20.68 -11.35 -19.49
C SER A 197 -21.23 -11.72 -20.87
N TYR A 198 -20.56 -11.29 -21.94
CA TYR A 198 -20.93 -11.66 -23.30
C TYR A 198 -20.70 -13.15 -23.61
N THR A 199 -19.75 -13.81 -22.97
CA THR A 199 -19.47 -15.22 -23.17
C THR A 199 -20.42 -16.15 -22.42
N HIS A 200 -21.03 -15.71 -21.33
CA HIS A 200 -22.00 -16.49 -20.55
C HIS A 200 -23.46 -16.33 -21.02
N LEU A 201 -23.74 -15.36 -21.89
CA LEU A 201 -25.08 -15.15 -22.48
C LEU A 201 -25.25 -15.84 -23.85
N ARG A 202 -24.31 -16.63 -24.27
CA ARG A 202 -24.37 -17.54 -25.41
C ARG A 202 -24.35 -18.99 -24.94
#